data_8f83b3bcf1abd486d825119367dff56c
#
_entry.id   8f83b3bcf1abd486d825119367dff56c
#
_cell.length_a   1.000
_cell.length_b   1.000
_cell.length_c   1.000
_cell.angle_alpha   90.00
_cell.angle_beta   90.00
_cell.angle_gamma   90.00
#
_symmetry.space_group_name_H-M   'P 1'
#
loop_
_entity.id
_entity.type
_entity.pdbx_description
1 polymer ?
#
loop_
_entity_poly.entity_id
_entity_poly.type
_entity_poly.pdbx_seq_one_letter_code
_entity_poly.pdbx_strand_id
1 'polypeptide(L)'
;PLIGSIACGAPITAVENIEEYIDMDTDIHADFALRCKGDSMINARIFDGDIVYIREQPMVENGEIAAVIIDDMECEATLKRVYIDDEHIILHAENPVYKDMTFYHEEMNKVRIIGKAVAFLSPVN
;
A
#
# COMPACT_ATOMS: atom_id res chain seq x y z
N PRO A 1 1.60 -0.68 -15.85
CA PRO A 1 0.65 -1.77 -16.02
C PRO A 1 -0.36 -1.88 -14.90
N LEU A 2 -1.45 -2.46 -15.26
CA LEU A 2 -2.54 -2.63 -14.34
C LEU A 2 -2.39 -3.93 -13.61
N ILE A 3 -2.51 -3.87 -12.35
CA ILE A 3 -2.56 -5.06 -11.61
C ILE A 3 -3.95 -5.21 -11.23
N GLY A 4 -4.62 -5.87 -11.99
CA GLY A 4 -5.96 -6.04 -11.80
C GLY A 4 -6.32 -6.40 -10.47
N SER A 5 -5.91 -7.14 -9.92
CA SER A 5 -6.50 -7.55 -8.81
C SER A 5 -5.51 -8.03 -8.03
N ILE A 6 -5.14 -7.30 -7.34
CA ILE A 6 -4.54 -7.85 -6.34
C ILE A 6 -5.49 -8.62 -5.68
N ALA A 7 -6.02 -9.11 -6.04
CA ALA A 7 -6.88 -9.57 -5.80
C ALA A 7 -7.54 -10.53 -5.42
N CYS A 8 -7.61 -10.74 -4.73
CA CYS A 8 -8.33 -11.66 -4.13
C CYS A 8 -9.42 -11.01 -3.54
N GLY A 9 -10.05 -10.42 -4.15
CA GLY A 9 -11.15 -9.98 -3.53
C GLY A 9 -11.23 -8.64 -3.12
N ALA A 10 -10.43 -8.01 -3.25
CA ALA A 10 -10.33 -6.97 -2.88
C ALA A 10 -10.71 -5.72 -2.91
N PRO A 11 -10.57 -5.04 -1.99
CA PRO A 11 -11.00 -3.70 -1.83
C PRO A 11 -10.19 -2.68 -2.55
N ILE A 12 -9.10 -3.00 -3.09
CA ILE A 12 -8.30 -2.03 -3.80
C ILE A 12 -8.43 -2.25 -5.29
N THR A 13 -8.83 -1.21 -5.99
CA THR A 13 -9.04 -1.29 -7.44
C THR A 13 -7.87 -0.67 -8.15
N ALA A 14 -7.27 -1.41 -9.06
CA ALA A 14 -6.17 -0.90 -9.85
C ALA A 14 -6.68 0.11 -10.89
N VAL A 15 -5.84 1.06 -11.21
CA VAL A 15 -6.15 2.11 -12.18
C VAL A 15 -5.35 1.85 -13.44
N GLU A 16 -6.02 1.92 -14.57
CA GLU A 16 -5.37 1.75 -15.86
C GLU A 16 -4.63 3.01 -16.27
N ASN A 17 -3.74 2.89 -17.21
CA ASN A 17 -3.06 4.03 -17.85
C ASN A 17 -2.33 4.90 -16.84
N ILE A 18 -1.60 4.26 -15.98
CA ILE A 18 -0.88 4.97 -14.95
C ILE A 18 0.07 6.00 -15.54
N GLU A 19 0.61 5.75 -16.70
CA GLU A 19 1.55 6.68 -17.34
C GLU A 19 0.93 8.04 -17.61
N GLU A 20 -0.36 8.07 -17.86
CA GLU A 20 -1.04 9.33 -18.13
C GLU A 20 -1.08 10.23 -16.90
N TYR A 21 -1.01 9.64 -15.73
CA TYR A 21 -1.09 10.40 -14.49
C TYR A 21 0.25 10.89 -13.99
N ILE A 22 1.32 10.21 -14.35
CA ILE A 22 2.64 10.54 -13.82
C ILE A 22 3.57 11.17 -14.85
N ASP A 23 3.16 11.28 -16.10
CA ASP A 23 3.98 11.86 -17.15
C ASP A 23 4.42 13.27 -16.84
N MET A 24 3.68 13.98 -16.05
CA MET A 24 3.97 15.38 -15.77
C MET A 24 5.04 15.56 -14.70
N ASP A 25 5.41 14.48 -14.05
CA ASP A 25 6.46 14.52 -13.05
C ASP A 25 7.46 13.42 -13.36
N THR A 26 8.54 13.81 -14.00
CA THR A 26 9.52 12.85 -14.48
C THR A 26 10.35 12.22 -13.38
N ASP A 27 10.22 12.73 -12.16
CA ASP A 27 11.02 12.20 -11.06
C ASP A 27 10.36 11.04 -10.35
N ILE A 28 9.10 10.78 -10.66
CA ILE A 28 8.36 9.71 -10.00
C ILE A 28 8.30 8.49 -10.90
N HIS A 29 8.81 7.38 -10.40
CA HIS A 29 8.69 6.10 -11.08
C HIS A 29 7.70 5.24 -10.33
N ALA A 30 6.66 4.79 -11.00
CA ALA A 30 5.68 3.88 -10.43
C ALA A 30 5.34 2.81 -11.47
N ASP A 31 5.02 1.63 -10.98
CA ASP A 31 4.72 0.50 -11.84
C ASP A 31 3.21 0.26 -11.96
N PHE A 32 2.46 0.65 -10.96
CA PHE A 32 1.01 0.53 -11.00
C PHE A 32 0.39 1.50 -10.00
N ALA A 33 -0.93 1.61 -10.05
CA ALA A 33 -1.65 2.47 -9.13
C ALA A 33 -2.84 1.71 -8.53
N LEU A 34 -3.17 2.07 -7.32
CA LEU A 34 -4.28 1.47 -6.58
C LEU A 34 -5.18 2.57 -6.06
N ARG A 35 -6.48 2.30 -6.00
CA ARG A 35 -7.40 3.26 -5.40
C ARG A 35 -7.52 2.94 -3.92
N CYS A 36 -7.33 3.94 -3.10
CA CYS A 36 -7.44 3.80 -1.66
C CYS A 36 -8.90 3.65 -1.25
N LYS A 37 -9.17 2.71 -0.38
CA LYS A 37 -10.50 2.55 0.21
C LYS A 37 -10.35 2.58 1.73
N GLY A 38 -11.20 3.37 2.35
CA GLY A 38 -11.21 3.47 3.79
C GLY A 38 -10.36 4.59 4.34
N ASP A 39 -10.22 4.62 5.64
CA ASP A 39 -9.63 5.75 6.34
C ASP A 39 -8.40 5.40 7.17
N SER A 40 -7.79 4.27 6.94
CA SER A 40 -6.68 3.84 7.77
C SER A 40 -5.40 4.67 7.60
N MET A 41 -5.34 5.49 6.57
CA MET A 41 -4.12 6.27 6.28
C MET A 41 -4.38 7.78 6.25
N ILE A 42 -5.42 8.25 6.90
CA ILE A 42 -5.79 9.66 6.82
C ILE A 42 -4.75 10.61 7.40
N ASN A 43 -4.00 10.17 8.41
CA ASN A 43 -2.96 11.03 8.98
C ASN A 43 -1.72 11.14 8.09
N ALA A 44 -1.62 10.30 7.06
CA ALA A 44 -0.62 10.44 6.03
C ALA A 44 -1.17 11.20 4.82
N ARG A 45 -2.38 11.76 4.96
CA ARG A 45 -3.08 12.51 3.92
C ARG A 45 -3.52 11.66 2.74
N ILE A 46 -3.65 10.37 2.94
CA ILE A 46 -4.20 9.47 1.93
C ILE A 46 -5.62 9.16 2.33
N PHE A 47 -6.56 9.62 1.52
CA PHE A 47 -7.97 9.54 1.84
C PHE A 47 -8.71 8.54 0.96
N ASP A 48 -9.89 8.16 1.40
CA ASP A 48 -10.74 7.28 0.61
C ASP A 48 -10.94 7.89 -0.79
N GLY A 49 -10.73 7.08 -1.82
CA GLY A 49 -10.86 7.53 -3.20
C GLY A 49 -9.58 8.03 -3.83
N ASP A 50 -8.54 8.24 -3.05
CA ASP A 50 -7.26 8.68 -3.61
C ASP A 50 -6.65 7.59 -4.47
N ILE A 51 -5.85 8.01 -5.44
CA ILE A 51 -5.07 7.09 -6.26
C ILE A 51 -3.65 7.10 -5.72
N VAL A 52 -3.15 5.92 -5.37
CA VAL A 52 -1.82 5.76 -4.79
C VAL A 52 -0.94 5.06 -5.80
N TYR A 53 0.19 5.67 -6.10
CA TYR A 53 1.14 5.15 -7.09
C TYR A 53 2.17 4.28 -6.38
N ILE A 54 2.37 3.08 -6.88
CA ILE A 54 3.19 2.06 -6.24
C ILE A 54 4.37 1.69 -7.14
N ARG A 55 5.56 1.70 -6.56
CA ARG A 55 6.75 1.16 -7.21
C ARG A 55 6.90 -0.28 -6.74
N GLU A 56 6.89 -1.21 -7.66
CA GLU A 56 6.99 -2.62 -7.31
C GLU A 56 8.36 -2.94 -6.75
N GLN A 57 8.40 -3.44 -5.55
CA GLN A 57 9.63 -3.88 -4.91
C GLN A 57 9.27 -4.80 -3.74
N PRO A 58 10.12 -5.80 -3.44
CA PRO A 58 9.77 -6.79 -2.41
C PRO A 58 10.04 -6.33 -0.99
N MET A 59 10.75 -5.24 -0.81
CA MET A 59 11.09 -4.74 0.52
C MET A 59 10.99 -3.22 0.54
N VAL A 60 10.77 -2.68 1.73
CA VAL A 60 10.79 -1.23 1.96
C VAL A 60 11.64 -0.95 3.19
N GLU A 61 12.02 0.30 3.36
CA GLU A 61 12.76 0.74 4.54
C GLU A 61 11.78 1.06 5.66
N ASN A 62 12.25 0.94 6.88
CA ASN A 62 11.42 1.20 8.05
C ASN A 62 10.82 2.61 7.98
N GLY A 63 9.53 2.67 8.21
CA GLY A 63 8.80 3.93 8.17
C GLY A 63 8.21 4.29 6.84
N GLU A 64 8.50 3.52 5.81
CA GLU A 64 7.89 3.78 4.50
C GLU A 64 6.50 3.19 4.42
N ILE A 65 5.66 3.78 3.58
CA ILE A 65 4.32 3.27 3.34
C ILE A 65 4.37 2.30 2.19
N ALA A 66 3.81 1.12 2.39
CA ALA A 66 3.85 0.06 1.39
C ALA A 66 2.47 -0.53 1.16
N ALA A 67 2.30 -1.08 -0.02
CA ALA A 67 1.19 -1.96 -0.31
C ALA A 67 1.59 -3.36 0.11
N VAL A 68 0.81 -3.99 0.96
CA VAL A 68 1.10 -5.31 1.49
C VAL A 68 -0.10 -6.23 1.35
N ILE A 69 0.17 -7.52 1.28
CA ILE A 69 -0.84 -8.56 1.30
C ILE A 69 -0.59 -9.41 2.53
N ILE A 70 -1.66 -9.72 3.25
CA ILE A 70 -1.58 -10.59 4.41
C ILE A 70 -2.31 -11.88 4.04
N ASP A 71 -1.55 -12.97 4.00
CA ASP A 71 -2.04 -14.21 3.40
C ASP A 71 -3.25 -14.83 4.08
N ASP A 72 -3.39 -14.70 5.38
CA ASP A 72 -4.51 -15.31 6.06
C ASP A 72 -5.70 -14.36 6.23
N MET A 73 -5.75 -13.27 5.50
CA MET A 73 -6.85 -12.34 5.54
C MET A 73 -7.46 -12.17 4.15
N GLU A 74 -7.78 -13.28 3.54
CA GLU A 74 -8.43 -13.31 2.23
C GLU A 74 -7.70 -12.54 1.14
N CYS A 75 -6.38 -12.54 1.23
CA CYS A 75 -5.54 -11.91 0.21
C CYS A 75 -5.85 -10.43 0.00
N GLU A 76 -6.25 -9.76 1.03
CA GLU A 76 -6.56 -8.36 0.89
C GLU A 76 -5.30 -7.53 0.87
N ALA A 77 -5.18 -6.66 -0.09
CA ALA A 77 -4.08 -5.72 -0.13
C ALA A 77 -4.43 -4.48 0.70
N THR A 78 -3.47 -3.97 1.42
CA THR A 78 -3.68 -2.80 2.25
C THR A 78 -2.45 -1.90 2.21
N LEU A 79 -2.65 -0.62 2.51
CA LEU A 79 -1.56 0.33 2.67
C LEU A 79 -1.28 0.48 4.14
N LYS A 80 -0.03 0.35 4.52
CA LYS A 80 0.39 0.55 5.90
C LYS A 80 1.81 1.08 5.94
N ARG A 81 2.15 1.75 7.03
CA ARG A 81 3.54 2.10 7.28
C ARG A 81 4.21 0.86 7.88
N VAL A 82 5.35 0.48 7.36
CA VAL A 82 5.95 -0.80 7.66
C VAL A 82 7.22 -0.63 8.47
N TYR A 83 7.37 -1.43 9.52
CA TYR A 83 8.58 -1.48 10.32
C TYR A 83 8.98 -2.95 10.45
N ILE A 84 10.21 -3.26 10.09
CA ILE A 84 10.71 -4.64 10.06
C ILE A 84 12.02 -4.73 10.82
N ASP A 85 12.16 -5.76 11.64
CA ASP A 85 13.46 -6.13 12.19
C ASP A 85 13.61 -7.64 12.13
N ASP A 86 14.61 -8.19 12.80
CA ASP A 86 14.89 -9.63 12.71
C ASP A 86 13.80 -10.49 13.34
N GLU A 87 12.96 -9.93 14.17
CA GLU A 87 12.00 -10.71 14.94
C GLU A 87 10.56 -10.45 14.57
N HIS A 88 10.26 -9.33 13.97
CA HIS A 88 8.85 -9.02 13.70
C HIS A 88 8.67 -7.99 12.59
N ILE A 89 7.44 -7.96 12.07
CA ILE A 89 6.97 -6.94 11.14
C ILE A 89 5.80 -6.25 11.81
N ILE A 90 5.83 -4.92 11.82
CA ILE A 90 4.72 -4.12 12.31
C ILE A 90 4.09 -3.39 11.14
N LEU A 91 2.79 -3.54 10.99
CA LEU A 91 2.01 -2.79 10.01
C LEU A 91 1.22 -1.74 10.78
N HIS A 92 1.58 -0.50 10.54
CA HIS A 92 1.03 0.64 11.29
C HIS A 92 0.11 1.47 10.42
N ALA A 93 -1.13 1.65 10.87
CA ALA A 93 -2.06 2.55 10.20
C ALA A 93 -1.80 3.98 10.64
N GLU A 94 -1.95 4.92 9.73
CA GLU A 94 -1.84 6.33 10.05
C GLU A 94 -3.21 6.87 10.46
N ASN A 95 -3.77 6.23 11.46
CA ASN A 95 -5.06 6.59 12.05
C ASN A 95 -5.14 5.88 13.41
N PRO A 96 -5.16 6.61 14.51
CA PRO A 96 -5.09 5.99 15.84
C PRO A 96 -6.28 5.12 16.21
N VAL A 97 -7.35 5.15 15.45
CA VAL A 97 -8.48 4.25 15.68
C VAL A 97 -8.08 2.80 15.40
N TYR A 98 -7.07 2.58 14.57
CA TYR A 98 -6.64 1.24 14.21
C TYR A 98 -5.38 0.86 14.98
N LYS A 99 -5.35 -0.35 15.49
CA LYS A 99 -4.18 -0.85 16.21
C LYS A 99 -3.15 -1.38 15.23
N ASP A 100 -1.89 -1.35 15.65
CA ASP A 100 -0.82 -1.96 14.87
C ASP A 100 -1.07 -3.45 14.74
N MET A 101 -0.70 -3.99 13.59
CA MET A 101 -0.70 -5.43 13.37
C MET A 101 0.75 -5.89 13.43
N THR A 102 1.05 -6.79 14.36
CA THR A 102 2.42 -7.27 14.57
C THR A 102 2.50 -8.75 14.27
N PHE A 103 3.50 -9.12 13.50
CA PHE A 103 3.73 -10.50 13.09
C PHE A 103 5.12 -10.90 13.55
N TYR A 104 5.20 -11.93 14.40
CA TYR A 104 6.46 -12.35 14.99
C TYR A 104 6.98 -13.64 14.34
N HIS A 105 8.28 -13.72 14.15
CA HIS A 105 8.96 -14.94 13.75
C HIS A 105 8.34 -15.58 12.50
N GLU A 106 7.85 -16.78 12.60
CA GLU A 106 7.29 -17.48 11.46
C GLU A 106 6.07 -16.78 10.88
N GLU A 107 5.34 -16.02 11.69
CA GLU A 107 4.18 -15.29 11.20
C GLU A 107 4.58 -14.19 10.22
N MET A 108 5.83 -13.78 10.23
CA MET A 108 6.30 -12.77 9.27
C MET A 108 6.11 -13.23 7.84
N ASN A 109 6.10 -14.53 7.62
CA ASN A 109 5.90 -15.09 6.28
C ASN A 109 4.51 -14.88 5.73
N LYS A 110 3.56 -14.48 6.58
CA LYS A 110 2.20 -14.17 6.13
C LYS A 110 2.11 -12.81 5.46
N VAL A 111 3.11 -11.97 5.67
CA VAL A 111 3.09 -10.60 5.15
C VAL A 111 3.96 -10.55 3.89
N ARG A 112 3.37 -10.11 2.79
CA ARG A 112 4.11 -9.94 1.55
C ARG A 112 4.02 -8.49 1.13
N ILE A 113 5.18 -7.85 0.96
CA ILE A 113 5.26 -6.50 0.48
C ILE A 113 5.21 -6.52 -1.03
N ILE A 114 4.29 -5.77 -1.63
CA ILE A 114 4.20 -5.70 -3.07
C ILE A 114 4.93 -4.50 -3.62
N GLY A 115 4.99 -3.44 -2.87
CA GLY A 115 5.71 -2.27 -3.36
C GLY A 115 5.62 -1.09 -2.41
N LYS A 116 6.35 -0.06 -2.76
CA LYS A 116 6.43 1.17 -1.98
C LYS A 116 5.47 2.20 -2.56
N ALA A 117 4.71 2.86 -1.70
CA ALA A 117 3.88 3.99 -2.11
C ALA A 117 4.79 5.19 -2.35
N VAL A 118 4.80 5.71 -3.55
CA VAL A 118 5.71 6.79 -3.93
C VAL A 118 5.03 8.12 -4.16
N ALA A 119 3.73 8.11 -4.40
CA ALA A 119 2.97 9.35 -4.60
C ALA A 119 1.49 9.05 -4.49
N PHE A 120 0.70 10.08 -4.31
CA PHE A 120 -0.75 9.91 -4.37
C PHE A 120 -1.39 11.13 -5.01
N LEU A 121 -2.60 10.92 -5.52
CA LEU A 121 -3.39 11.95 -6.17
C LEU A 121 -4.76 11.96 -5.51
N SER A 122 -5.15 13.11 -4.99
CA SER A 122 -6.47 13.27 -4.39
C SER A 122 -7.38 14.00 -5.37
N PRO A 123 -8.50 13.42 -5.75
CA PRO A 123 -9.41 14.11 -6.65
C PRO A 123 -10.08 15.29 -5.96
N VAL A 124 -10.41 16.29 -6.74
CA VAL A 124 -11.18 17.41 -6.27
C VAL A 124 -12.65 17.07 -6.49
N ASN A 125 -13.44 17.20 -5.47
CA ASN A 125 -14.87 16.90 -5.56
C ASN A 125 -15.72 18.16 -5.53
#